data_560efb90709df47a8e95d7455936b95c
#
_entry.id   560efb90709df47a8e95d7455936b95c
#
_cell.length_a   1.000
_cell.length_b   1.000
_cell.length_c   1.000
_cell.angle_alpha   90.00
_cell.angle_beta   90.00
_cell.angle_gamma   90.00
#
_symmetry.space_group_name_H-M   'P 1'
#
loop_
_entity.id
_entity.type
_entity.pdbx_description
1 polymer ?
#
loop_
_entity_poly.entity_id
_entity_poly.type
_entity_poly.pdbx_seq_one_letter_code
_entity_poly.pdbx_strand_id
1 'polypeptide(L)'
;MFKKNVKTKMELEIIEQTKIFPYILMKYINPETGEIKIDLPDNITKIILVASGSSYHCARYAVDLLEKFSKIESRAIYSSEFLMKKVIPHDENTLYIFITQSGETSDTIKSAQ
;
A
#
# COMPACT_ATOMS: atom_id res chain seq x y z
N MET A 1 24.64 -31.68 17.11
CA MET A 1 25.07 -30.32 17.43
C MET A 1 24.03 -29.32 16.95
N PHE A 2 23.57 -28.50 17.83
CA PHE A 2 22.53 -27.53 17.48
C PHE A 2 23.18 -26.25 16.96
N LYS A 3 22.83 -25.89 15.76
CA LYS A 3 23.17 -24.56 15.29
C LYS A 3 22.38 -23.55 16.13
N LYS A 4 23.06 -22.51 16.58
CA LYS A 4 22.35 -21.36 17.14
C LYS A 4 21.30 -20.92 16.13
N ASN A 5 20.13 -20.58 16.64
CA ASN A 5 19.04 -20.10 15.82
C ASN A 5 19.47 -18.87 15.01
N VAL A 6 19.97 -19.12 13.80
CA VAL A 6 20.22 -18.05 12.86
C VAL A 6 18.89 -17.79 12.16
N LYS A 7 18.30 -16.66 12.46
CA LYS A 7 17.04 -16.27 11.84
C LYS A 7 17.27 -15.87 10.39
N THR A 8 16.38 -16.28 9.51
CA THR A 8 16.39 -15.82 8.13
C THR A 8 16.05 -14.33 8.07
N LYS A 9 16.37 -13.68 6.97
CA LYS A 9 15.99 -12.29 6.73
C LYS A 9 14.48 -12.10 6.88
N MET A 10 13.70 -13.04 6.35
CA MET A 10 12.24 -13.00 6.46
C MET A 10 11.76 -13.09 7.90
N GLU A 11 12.35 -13.98 8.71
CA GLU A 11 12.01 -14.09 10.13
C GLU A 11 12.32 -12.80 10.89
N LEU A 12 13.46 -12.18 10.62
CA LEU A 12 13.83 -10.90 11.21
C LEU A 12 12.84 -9.80 10.84
N GLU A 13 12.42 -9.73 9.60
CA GLU A 13 11.44 -8.76 9.14
C GLU A 13 10.07 -8.96 9.82
N ILE A 14 9.66 -10.21 10.00
CA ILE A 14 8.41 -10.53 10.71
C ILE A 14 8.48 -10.05 12.18
N ILE A 15 9.60 -10.32 12.84
CA ILE A 15 9.78 -9.92 14.25
C ILE A 15 9.85 -8.40 14.38
N GLU A 16 10.48 -7.71 13.44
CA GLU A 16 10.57 -6.26 13.44
C GLU A 16 9.22 -5.56 13.39
N GLN A 17 8.19 -6.20 12.84
CA GLN A 17 6.84 -5.62 12.77
C GLN A 17 6.32 -5.20 14.13
N THR A 18 6.68 -5.92 15.18
CA THR A 18 6.25 -5.59 16.54
C THR A 18 6.77 -4.23 17.02
N LYS A 19 7.88 -3.76 16.45
CA LYS A 19 8.48 -2.45 16.76
C LYS A 19 8.05 -1.39 15.77
N ILE A 20 7.92 -1.77 14.50
CA ILE A 20 7.61 -0.85 13.40
C ILE A 20 6.17 -0.37 13.45
N PHE A 21 5.21 -1.26 13.76
CA PHE A 21 3.80 -0.91 13.80
C PHE A 21 3.49 0.24 14.76
N PRO A 22 3.91 0.18 16.02
CA PRO A 22 3.69 1.30 16.94
C PRO A 22 4.33 2.60 16.45
N TYR A 23 5.53 2.50 15.88
CA TYR A 23 6.24 3.66 15.34
C TYR A 23 5.46 4.32 14.20
N ILE A 24 4.94 3.51 13.26
CA ILE A 24 4.15 4.02 12.14
C ILE A 24 2.85 4.66 12.65
N LEU A 25 2.18 4.02 13.58
CA LEU A 25 0.95 4.56 14.14
C LEU A 25 1.19 5.92 14.81
N MET A 26 2.24 6.04 15.59
CA MET A 26 2.57 7.30 16.24
C MET A 26 2.99 8.38 15.26
N LYS A 27 3.65 8.00 14.17
CA LYS A 27 4.13 8.94 13.16
C LYS A 27 2.99 9.51 12.31
N TYR A 28 2.03 8.67 11.95
CA TYR A 28 1.00 9.04 10.95
C TYR A 28 -0.40 9.22 11.52
N ILE A 29 -0.62 8.82 12.76
CA ILE A 29 -1.94 8.95 13.40
C ILE A 29 -1.79 9.70 14.72
N ASN A 30 -2.66 10.70 14.94
CA ASN A 30 -2.75 11.36 16.22
C ASN A 30 -3.48 10.42 17.19
N PRO A 31 -2.84 9.94 18.27
CA PRO A 31 -3.47 8.97 19.18
C PRO A 31 -4.63 9.55 19.97
N GLU A 32 -4.69 10.87 20.13
CA GLU A 32 -5.77 11.52 20.90
C GLU A 32 -7.03 11.74 20.07
N THR A 33 -6.87 12.12 18.80
CA THR A 33 -7.99 12.47 17.91
C THR A 33 -8.28 11.43 16.85
N GLY A 34 -7.34 10.51 16.59
CA GLY A 34 -7.45 9.55 15.48
C GLY A 34 -7.21 10.16 14.11
N GLU A 35 -6.82 11.43 14.04
CA GLU A 35 -6.53 12.07 12.76
C GLU A 35 -5.30 11.51 12.08
N ILE A 36 -5.35 11.38 10.77
CA ILE A 36 -4.23 10.94 9.94
C ILE A 36 -3.38 12.14 9.57
N LYS A 37 -2.07 12.04 9.87
CA LYS A 37 -1.10 13.11 9.62
C LYS A 37 -0.46 12.98 8.24
N ILE A 38 -1.26 12.76 7.22
CA ILE A 38 -0.81 12.67 5.84
C ILE A 38 -1.62 13.64 5.01
N ASP A 39 -0.94 14.45 4.21
CA ASP A 39 -1.60 15.35 3.29
C ASP A 39 -2.12 14.55 2.11
N LEU A 40 -3.43 14.52 1.96
CA LEU A 40 -4.10 13.86 0.85
C LEU A 40 -4.75 14.91 -0.04
N PRO A 41 -4.80 14.67 -1.37
CA PRO A 41 -5.51 15.57 -2.27
C PRO A 41 -6.99 15.69 -1.90
N ASP A 42 -7.55 16.88 -2.06
CA ASP A 42 -8.98 17.11 -1.86
C ASP A 42 -9.79 16.59 -3.05
N ASN A 43 -11.07 16.34 -2.81
CA ASN A 43 -12.04 15.98 -3.86
C ASN A 43 -11.75 14.66 -4.58
N ILE A 44 -11.18 13.69 -3.87
CA ILE A 44 -10.96 12.36 -4.42
C ILE A 44 -12.28 11.60 -4.48
N THR A 45 -12.63 11.11 -5.68
CA THR A 45 -13.85 10.33 -5.92
C THR A 45 -13.59 8.86 -6.22
N LYS A 46 -12.34 8.53 -6.56
CA LYS A 46 -11.92 7.16 -6.87
C LYS A 46 -10.50 6.92 -6.40
N ILE A 47 -10.26 5.72 -5.86
CA ILE A 47 -8.92 5.29 -5.45
C ILE A 47 -8.57 4.01 -6.21
N ILE A 48 -7.41 4.01 -6.84
CA ILE A 48 -6.88 2.83 -7.53
C ILE A 48 -5.56 2.44 -6.90
N LEU A 49 -5.51 1.22 -6.39
CA LEU A 49 -4.32 0.64 -5.77
C LEU A 49 -3.63 -0.28 -6.76
N VAL A 50 -2.38 -0.01 -7.05
CA VAL A 50 -1.58 -0.74 -8.04
C VAL A 50 -0.47 -1.48 -7.32
N ALA A 51 -0.40 -2.79 -7.49
CA ALA A 51 0.56 -3.61 -6.78
C ALA A 51 0.86 -4.92 -7.52
N SER A 52 1.90 -5.61 -7.11
CA SER A 52 2.31 -6.91 -7.62
C SER A 52 2.48 -7.91 -6.47
N GLY A 53 2.30 -9.19 -6.77
CA GLY A 53 2.55 -10.27 -5.82
C GLY A 53 1.71 -10.16 -4.56
N SER A 54 2.32 -10.39 -3.40
CA SER A 54 1.63 -10.34 -2.11
C SER A 54 1.12 -8.94 -1.77
N SER A 55 1.74 -7.90 -2.29
CA SER A 55 1.26 -6.53 -2.12
C SER A 55 -0.09 -6.31 -2.79
N TYR A 56 -0.38 -7.03 -3.86
CA TYR A 56 -1.70 -6.99 -4.49
C TYR A 56 -2.79 -7.53 -3.54
N HIS A 57 -2.51 -8.58 -2.78
CA HIS A 57 -3.47 -9.10 -1.81
C HIS A 57 -3.73 -8.09 -0.69
N CYS A 58 -2.72 -7.36 -0.26
CA CYS A 58 -2.88 -6.25 0.68
C CYS A 58 -3.76 -5.16 0.08
N ALA A 59 -3.55 -4.83 -1.19
CA ALA A 59 -4.36 -3.84 -1.90
C ALA A 59 -5.83 -4.28 -1.98
N ARG A 60 -6.09 -5.55 -2.27
CA ARG A 60 -7.45 -6.10 -2.31
C ARG A 60 -8.15 -5.99 -0.98
N TYR A 61 -7.46 -6.28 0.11
CA TYR A 61 -8.01 -6.12 1.45
C TYR A 61 -8.30 -4.65 1.76
N ALA A 62 -7.38 -3.77 1.37
CA ALA A 62 -7.53 -2.34 1.61
C ALA A 62 -8.72 -1.74 0.86
N VAL A 63 -9.06 -2.26 -0.32
CA VAL A 63 -10.23 -1.80 -1.09
C VAL A 63 -11.51 -1.88 -0.27
N ASP A 64 -11.74 -3.03 0.36
CA ASP A 64 -12.95 -3.22 1.16
C ASP A 64 -13.02 -2.26 2.35
N LEU A 65 -11.88 -2.01 3.00
CA LEU A 65 -11.80 -1.06 4.10
C LEU A 65 -12.01 0.38 3.62
N LEU A 66 -11.40 0.74 2.51
CA LEU A 66 -11.54 2.08 1.95
C LEU A 66 -12.98 2.38 1.56
N GLU A 67 -13.64 1.46 0.86
CA GLU A 67 -15.03 1.66 0.48
C GLU A 67 -15.96 1.72 1.68
N LYS A 68 -15.71 0.88 2.70
CA LYS A 68 -16.52 0.85 3.91
C LYS A 68 -16.44 2.14 4.72
N PHE A 69 -15.23 2.64 4.92
CA PHE A 69 -14.99 3.76 5.83
C PHE A 69 -14.97 5.12 5.15
N SER A 70 -14.45 5.21 3.92
CA SER A 70 -14.39 6.48 3.20
C SER A 70 -15.57 6.73 2.28
N LYS A 71 -16.30 5.68 1.92
CA LYS A 71 -17.38 5.74 0.91
C LYS A 71 -16.88 6.15 -0.48
N ILE A 72 -15.58 5.98 -0.72
CA ILE A 72 -14.97 6.27 -2.02
C ILE A 72 -14.82 4.98 -2.79
N GLU A 73 -15.25 4.97 -4.06
CA GLU A 73 -15.06 3.83 -4.95
C GLU A 73 -13.58 3.50 -5.05
N SER A 74 -13.22 2.25 -4.78
CA SER A 74 -11.84 1.82 -4.76
C SER A 74 -11.65 0.53 -5.54
N ARG A 75 -10.49 0.38 -6.19
CA ARG A 75 -10.15 -0.79 -6.98
C ARG A 75 -8.70 -1.15 -6.77
N ALA A 76 -8.41 -2.45 -6.82
CA ALA A 76 -7.03 -2.95 -6.83
C ALA A 76 -6.75 -3.55 -8.20
N ILE A 77 -5.63 -3.20 -8.80
CA ILE A 77 -5.18 -3.76 -10.07
C ILE A 77 -3.72 -4.21 -9.98
N TYR A 78 -3.39 -5.23 -10.75
CA TYR A 78 -2.00 -5.67 -10.85
C TYR A 78 -1.16 -4.63 -11.61
N SER A 79 0.08 -4.46 -11.19
CA SER A 79 1.01 -3.56 -11.88
C SER A 79 1.19 -3.93 -13.34
N SER A 80 1.22 -5.23 -13.65
CA SER A 80 1.31 -5.70 -15.03
C SER A 80 0.10 -5.27 -15.88
N GLU A 81 -1.10 -5.35 -15.33
CA GLU A 81 -2.31 -4.89 -16.02
C GLU A 81 -2.28 -3.37 -16.24
N PHE A 82 -1.81 -2.63 -15.25
CA PHE A 82 -1.70 -1.18 -15.34
C PHE A 82 -0.75 -0.77 -16.47
N LEU A 83 0.39 -1.46 -16.59
CA LEU A 83 1.37 -1.19 -17.66
C LEU A 83 0.83 -1.52 -19.05
N MET A 84 -0.09 -2.46 -19.17
CA MET A 84 -0.68 -2.85 -20.44
C MET A 84 -1.78 -1.91 -20.91
N LYS A 85 -2.22 -0.98 -20.10
CA LYS A 85 -3.24 0.00 -20.51
C LYS A 85 -2.68 0.94 -21.54
N LYS A 86 -3.35 1.01 -22.69
CA LYS A 86 -2.95 1.91 -23.78
C LYS A 86 -3.25 3.37 -23.46
N VAL A 87 -4.30 3.61 -22.70
CA VAL A 87 -4.70 4.95 -22.29
C VAL A 87 -5.07 4.90 -20.81
N ILE A 88 -4.40 5.73 -20.03
CA ILE A 88 -4.76 5.95 -18.64
C ILE A 88 -5.49 7.28 -18.59
N PRO A 89 -6.80 7.28 -18.28
CA PRO A 89 -7.54 8.54 -18.21
C PRO A 89 -6.90 9.47 -17.17
N HIS A 90 -6.64 10.69 -17.59
CA HIS A 90 -6.18 11.72 -16.67
C HIS A 90 -7.41 12.28 -15.95
N ASP A 91 -7.58 11.89 -14.69
CA ASP A 91 -8.68 12.34 -13.86
C ASP A 91 -8.10 12.90 -12.56
N GLU A 92 -8.28 14.17 -12.33
CA GLU A 92 -7.77 14.86 -11.14
C GLU A 92 -8.41 14.37 -9.85
N ASN A 93 -9.55 13.69 -9.94
CA ASN A 93 -10.27 13.17 -8.79
C ASN A 93 -9.96 11.71 -8.49
N THR A 94 -9.06 11.10 -9.26
CA THR A 94 -8.62 9.72 -9.03
C THR A 94 -7.24 9.71 -8.38
N LEU A 95 -7.14 9.05 -7.22
CA LEU A 95 -5.89 8.86 -6.52
C LEU A 95 -5.31 7.49 -6.88
N TYR A 96 -4.09 7.46 -7.39
CA TYR A 96 -3.36 6.24 -7.67
C TYR A 96 -2.37 5.98 -6.54
N ILE A 97 -2.46 4.82 -5.91
CA ILE A 97 -1.56 4.41 -4.83
C ILE A 97 -0.78 3.18 -5.28
N PHE A 98 0.53 3.30 -5.38
CA PHE A 98 1.42 2.22 -5.78
C PHE A 98 2.03 1.61 -4.53
N ILE A 99 1.81 0.30 -4.35
CA ILE A 99 2.23 -0.41 -3.14
C ILE A 99 3.37 -1.37 -3.46
N THR A 100 4.48 -1.18 -2.77
CA THR A 100 5.63 -2.07 -2.87
C THR A 100 6.31 -2.18 -1.51
N GLN A 101 6.69 -3.39 -1.12
CA GLN A 101 7.43 -3.62 0.12
C GLN A 101 8.92 -3.40 -0.10
N SER A 102 9.46 -3.96 -1.18
CA SER A 102 10.90 -3.86 -1.47
C SER A 102 11.32 -2.53 -2.08
N GLY A 103 10.38 -1.83 -2.73
CA GLY A 103 10.71 -0.66 -3.55
C GLY A 103 11.44 -1.02 -4.85
N GLU A 104 11.58 -2.30 -5.16
CA GLU A 104 12.35 -2.81 -6.29
C GLU A 104 11.52 -3.62 -7.29
N THR A 105 10.21 -3.77 -7.04
CA THR A 105 9.32 -4.50 -7.95
C THR A 105 9.23 -3.76 -9.28
N SER A 106 9.78 -4.36 -10.32
CA SER A 106 9.95 -3.74 -11.63
C SER A 106 8.65 -3.18 -12.21
N ASP A 107 7.60 -3.99 -12.24
CA ASP A 107 6.32 -3.57 -12.81
C ASP A 107 5.67 -2.43 -12.02
N THR A 108 5.76 -2.46 -10.70
CA THR A 108 5.21 -1.40 -9.86
C THR A 108 5.96 -0.10 -10.06
N ILE A 109 7.28 -0.15 -10.12
CA ILE A 109 8.11 1.04 -10.36
C ILE A 109 7.80 1.65 -11.73
N LYS A 110 7.72 0.82 -12.77
CA LYS A 110 7.39 1.28 -14.12
C LYS A 110 5.99 1.86 -14.19
N SER A 111 5.04 1.28 -13.45
CA SER A 111 3.66 1.78 -13.39
C SER A 111 3.58 3.18 -12.78
N ALA A 112 4.43 3.48 -11.81
CA ALA A 112 4.46 4.77 -11.13
C ALA A 112 5.12 5.88 -11.96
N GLN A 113 5.88 5.51 -12.96
CA GLN A 113 6.50 6.45 -13.89
C GLN A 113 5.50 6.85 -14.98
#